data_e02b2aade776cb3810c912c7b0a726f0
#
_entry.id   e02b2aade776cb3810c912c7b0a726f0
#
_cell.length_a   1.000
_cell.length_b   1.000
_cell.length_c   1.000
_cell.angle_alpha   90.00
_cell.angle_beta   90.00
_cell.angle_gamma   90.00
#
_symmetry.space_group_name_H-M   'P 1'
#
loop_
_entity.id
_entity.type
_entity.pdbx_description
1 polymer ?
#
loop_
_entity_poly.entity_id
_entity_poly.type
_entity_poly.pdbx_seq_one_letter_code
_entity_poly.pdbx_strand_id
1 'polypeptide(L)'
;MKKTNGSQIKKLFILGAVATVLSGCDQMGATHTNVAYVDVAKTLSDSPVGKQEFEHNQQVKNILIQANNEAQEKYKTMPESQQQQSRAADSVALNELWQGEQSHAREQSIKAITAAIEDYRVDHKLDVVMNKATVLAADKKDDITDEIIVLLKNSQVKYGELPKVTLKDPLPKTNTDTGAPAGKLDSGK
;
A
#
# COMPACT_ATOMS: atom_id res chain seq x y z
N MET A 1 98.13 35.63 13.54
CA MET A 1 98.95 34.91 12.51
C MET A 1 98.14 33.75 11.93
N LYS A 2 98.13 33.73 10.62
CA LYS A 2 97.77 32.60 9.74
C LYS A 2 96.33 32.11 9.77
N LYS A 3 95.48 32.38 8.71
CA LYS A 3 95.43 31.72 7.36
C LYS A 3 95.09 30.23 7.52
N THR A 4 94.07 29.65 6.96
CA THR A 4 93.65 29.58 5.57
C THR A 4 92.46 28.62 5.43
N ASN A 5 91.68 28.84 4.43
CA ASN A 5 91.08 27.95 3.41
C ASN A 5 89.97 27.10 3.91
N GLY A 6 88.85 27.11 3.33
CA GLY A 6 88.52 27.36 1.93
C GLY A 6 87.83 26.09 1.35
N SER A 7 86.66 26.27 0.87
CA SER A 7 86.14 25.45 -0.22
C SER A 7 86.05 23.92 -0.04
N GLN A 8 84.91 23.47 -0.01
CA GLN A 8 84.37 22.23 -0.57
C GLN A 8 83.18 21.75 0.24
N ILE A 9 82.04 22.41 0.17
CA ILE A 9 80.78 21.77 0.45
C ILE A 9 79.74 22.27 -0.57
N LYS A 10 80.02 21.92 -1.81
CA LYS A 10 78.98 21.89 -2.86
C LYS A 10 78.84 20.45 -3.25
N LYS A 11 77.86 19.76 -2.85
CA LYS A 11 77.27 18.49 -3.38
C LYS A 11 76.82 17.64 -2.21
N LEU A 12 75.64 17.91 -1.68
CA LEU A 12 74.78 16.88 -1.09
C LEU A 12 73.42 17.50 -0.66
N PHE A 13 72.69 18.01 -1.61
CA PHE A 13 71.28 18.37 -1.38
C PHE A 13 70.43 18.02 -2.59
N ILE A 14 70.41 16.77 -2.99
CA ILE A 14 69.39 16.22 -3.91
C ILE A 14 69.27 14.76 -3.54
N LEU A 15 68.56 14.45 -2.47
CA LEU A 15 67.86 13.15 -2.25
C LEU A 15 67.01 13.31 -0.99
N GLY A 16 65.77 13.78 -1.13
CA GLY A 16 64.92 13.93 0.03
C GLY A 16 63.54 14.52 -0.27
N ALA A 17 63.00 14.32 -1.45
CA ALA A 17 61.70 14.87 -1.81
C ALA A 17 60.87 13.92 -2.67
N VAL A 18 60.73 12.65 -2.29
CA VAL A 18 59.75 11.75 -2.85
C VAL A 18 59.30 10.76 -1.79
N ALA A 19 58.54 11.20 -0.79
CA ALA A 19 57.87 10.32 0.16
C ALA A 19 56.76 11.03 0.91
N THR A 20 55.88 11.79 0.24
CA THR A 20 54.68 12.37 0.91
C THR A 20 53.51 12.49 -0.06
N VAL A 21 53.13 11.42 -0.74
CA VAL A 21 51.88 11.37 -1.51
C VAL A 21 51.20 9.97 -1.39
N LEU A 22 51.10 9.43 -0.18
CA LEU A 22 50.36 8.23 0.08
C LEU A 22 49.53 8.31 1.37
N SER A 23 49.03 9.49 1.69
CA SER A 23 48.11 9.69 2.83
C SER A 23 46.82 10.38 2.39
N GLY A 24 46.31 10.00 1.24
CA GLY A 24 45.11 10.62 0.63
C GLY A 24 43.98 9.66 0.29
N CYS A 25 43.84 8.52 1.00
CA CYS A 25 42.76 7.57 0.72
C CYS A 25 42.00 7.11 1.98
N ASP A 26 41.92 7.94 3.01
CA ASP A 26 41.16 7.55 4.21
C ASP A 26 40.15 8.61 4.64
N GLN A 27 39.59 9.34 3.67
CA GLN A 27 38.51 10.28 3.93
C GLN A 27 37.38 10.16 2.91
N MET A 28 37.10 8.95 2.44
CA MET A 28 35.75 8.57 2.15
C MET A 28 35.11 8.26 3.50
N GLY A 29 34.58 9.28 4.16
CA GLY A 29 33.74 9.13 5.31
C GLY A 29 32.68 8.11 4.94
N ALA A 30 32.68 6.96 5.60
CA ALA A 30 31.58 6.01 5.49
C ALA A 30 30.31 6.81 5.80
N THR A 31 29.55 7.14 4.79
CA THR A 31 28.23 7.73 4.98
C THR A 31 27.41 6.65 5.66
N HIS A 32 27.34 6.71 6.99
CA HIS A 32 26.46 5.83 7.74
C HIS A 32 25.05 6.16 7.32
N THR A 33 24.43 5.28 6.54
CA THR A 33 23.03 5.37 6.20
C THR A 33 22.21 5.07 7.45
N ASN A 34 21.45 6.05 7.92
CA ASN A 34 20.55 5.90 9.07
C ASN A 34 19.30 5.15 8.61
N VAL A 35 19.21 3.88 8.94
CA VAL A 35 18.11 3.00 8.54
C VAL A 35 17.28 2.64 9.78
N ALA A 36 15.96 2.71 9.62
CA ALA A 36 15.03 2.16 10.61
C ALA A 36 14.07 1.17 9.93
N TYR A 37 13.33 0.43 10.71
CA TYR A 37 12.27 -0.44 10.18
C TYR A 37 11.01 -0.35 11.05
N VAL A 38 9.87 -0.64 10.42
CA VAL A 38 8.55 -0.60 11.05
C VAL A 38 7.75 -1.84 10.68
N ASP A 39 7.07 -2.43 11.65
CA ASP A 39 6.08 -3.48 11.43
C ASP A 39 4.73 -2.82 11.07
N VAL A 40 4.47 -2.69 9.78
CA VAL A 40 3.25 -2.05 9.27
C VAL A 40 1.99 -2.83 9.69
N ALA A 41 2.06 -4.16 9.76
CA ALA A 41 0.94 -4.99 10.18
C ALA A 41 0.61 -4.77 11.67
N LYS A 42 1.64 -4.77 12.53
CA LYS A 42 1.48 -4.43 13.96
C LYS A 42 1.00 -2.99 14.14
N THR A 43 1.57 -2.04 13.41
CA THR A 43 1.14 -0.63 13.45
C THR A 43 -0.34 -0.50 13.13
N LEU A 44 -0.82 -1.20 12.10
CA LEU A 44 -2.23 -1.19 11.74
C LEU A 44 -3.09 -1.81 12.84
N SER A 45 -2.72 -2.99 13.37
CA SER A 45 -3.53 -3.71 14.37
C SER A 45 -3.62 -2.97 15.70
N ASP A 46 -2.54 -2.32 16.12
CA ASP A 46 -2.39 -1.78 17.48
C ASP A 46 -2.67 -0.28 17.57
N SER A 47 -2.84 0.40 16.41
CA SER A 47 -3.17 1.83 16.37
C SER A 47 -4.68 2.08 16.24
N PRO A 48 -5.15 3.31 16.56
CA PRO A 48 -6.53 3.71 16.30
C PRO A 48 -6.94 3.63 14.82
N VAL A 49 -5.98 3.64 13.89
CA VAL A 49 -6.24 3.52 12.45
C VAL A 49 -6.88 2.17 12.12
N GLY A 50 -6.34 1.08 12.65
CA GLY A 50 -6.93 -0.25 12.44
C GLY A 50 -8.33 -0.39 13.05
N LYS A 51 -8.56 0.21 14.21
CA LYS A 51 -9.89 0.25 14.81
C LYS A 51 -10.90 1.01 13.93
N GLN A 52 -10.53 2.16 13.41
CA GLN A 52 -11.36 2.96 12.50
C GLN A 52 -11.67 2.20 11.20
N GLU A 53 -10.67 1.50 10.61
CA GLU A 53 -10.88 0.62 9.46
C GLU A 53 -11.89 -0.48 9.76
N PHE A 54 -11.73 -1.14 10.91
CA PHE A 54 -12.67 -2.18 11.33
C PHE A 54 -14.10 -1.64 11.49
N GLU A 55 -14.26 -0.49 12.14
CA GLU A 55 -15.57 0.16 12.35
C GLU A 55 -16.20 0.55 11.00
N HIS A 56 -15.45 1.10 10.07
CA HIS A 56 -15.92 1.40 8.72
C HIS A 56 -16.38 0.13 8.00
N ASN A 57 -15.55 -0.91 7.99
CA ASN A 57 -15.88 -2.19 7.37
C ASN A 57 -17.13 -2.84 8.00
N GLN A 58 -17.37 -2.68 9.31
CA GLN A 58 -18.62 -3.15 9.94
C GLN A 58 -19.84 -2.39 9.43
N GLN A 59 -19.73 -1.07 9.23
CA GLN A 59 -20.83 -0.27 8.68
C GLN A 59 -21.14 -0.70 7.24
N VAL A 60 -20.12 -0.87 6.39
CA VAL A 60 -20.29 -1.40 5.03
C VAL A 60 -20.96 -2.76 5.04
N LYS A 61 -20.48 -3.68 5.87
CA LYS A 61 -21.06 -5.03 6.02
C LYS A 61 -22.55 -4.99 6.38
N ASN A 62 -22.94 -4.12 7.30
CA ASN A 62 -24.33 -3.97 7.70
C ASN A 62 -25.21 -3.49 6.55
N ILE A 63 -24.73 -2.54 5.75
CA ILE A 63 -25.44 -2.06 4.54
C ILE A 63 -25.63 -3.20 3.54
N LEU A 64 -24.60 -4.02 3.30
CA LEU A 64 -24.67 -5.14 2.36
C LEU A 64 -25.63 -6.24 2.86
N ILE A 65 -25.65 -6.51 4.16
CA ILE A 65 -26.61 -7.44 4.78
C ILE A 65 -28.03 -6.92 4.60
N GLN A 66 -28.27 -5.64 4.84
CA GLN A 66 -29.60 -5.04 4.63
C GLN A 66 -30.02 -5.14 3.17
N ALA A 67 -29.14 -4.78 2.23
CA ALA A 67 -29.41 -4.90 0.79
C ALA A 67 -29.72 -6.33 0.37
N ASN A 68 -28.99 -7.31 0.90
CA ASN A 68 -29.27 -8.73 0.64
C ASN A 68 -30.65 -9.13 1.20
N ASN A 69 -31.02 -8.69 2.39
CA ASN A 69 -32.33 -8.99 2.96
C ASN A 69 -33.47 -8.40 2.12
N GLU A 70 -33.31 -7.14 1.66
CA GLU A 70 -34.27 -6.49 0.77
C GLU A 70 -34.41 -7.24 -0.56
N ALA A 71 -33.28 -7.73 -1.12
CA ALA A 71 -33.26 -8.57 -2.30
C ALA A 71 -34.04 -9.87 -2.09
N GLN A 72 -33.85 -10.56 -0.95
CA GLN A 72 -34.53 -11.80 -0.64
C GLN A 72 -36.08 -11.61 -0.61
N GLU A 73 -36.57 -10.48 -0.10
CA GLU A 73 -38.00 -10.16 -0.14
C GLU A 73 -38.51 -9.94 -1.57
N LYS A 74 -37.76 -9.24 -2.40
CA LYS A 74 -38.09 -9.04 -3.82
C LYS A 74 -38.16 -10.38 -4.57
N TYR A 75 -37.24 -11.31 -4.31
CA TYR A 75 -37.23 -12.61 -5.00
C TYR A 75 -38.51 -13.41 -4.76
N LYS A 76 -39.17 -13.30 -3.58
CA LYS A 76 -40.43 -14.01 -3.29
C LYS A 76 -41.55 -13.66 -4.27
N THR A 77 -41.49 -12.49 -4.87
CA THR A 77 -42.50 -11.99 -5.82
C THR A 77 -42.15 -12.26 -7.28
N MET A 78 -40.96 -12.80 -7.55
CA MET A 78 -40.48 -13.08 -8.93
C MET A 78 -40.85 -14.48 -9.40
N PRO A 79 -41.01 -14.70 -10.72
CA PRO A 79 -41.07 -16.03 -11.29
C PRO A 79 -39.82 -16.86 -10.94
N GLU A 80 -40.01 -18.15 -10.66
CA GLU A 80 -38.94 -19.06 -10.21
C GLU A 80 -37.70 -19.03 -11.12
N SER A 81 -37.89 -19.02 -12.44
CA SER A 81 -36.78 -18.92 -13.41
C SER A 81 -35.95 -17.65 -13.31
N GLN A 82 -36.51 -16.57 -12.77
CA GLN A 82 -35.80 -15.30 -12.59
C GLN A 82 -35.17 -15.22 -11.21
N GLN A 83 -35.74 -15.85 -10.18
CA GLN A 83 -35.20 -15.82 -8.81
C GLN A 83 -33.76 -16.31 -8.77
N GLN A 84 -33.45 -17.44 -9.39
CA GLN A 84 -32.10 -18.02 -9.35
C GLN A 84 -31.08 -17.12 -10.03
N GLN A 85 -31.43 -16.56 -11.19
CA GLN A 85 -30.54 -15.65 -11.93
C GLN A 85 -30.29 -14.35 -11.14
N SER A 86 -31.34 -13.76 -10.57
CA SER A 86 -31.22 -12.54 -9.75
C SER A 86 -30.38 -12.78 -8.51
N ARG A 87 -30.61 -13.89 -7.79
CA ARG A 87 -29.78 -14.25 -6.61
C ARG A 87 -28.31 -14.40 -6.96
N ALA A 88 -27.99 -15.05 -8.09
CA ALA A 88 -26.60 -15.21 -8.52
C ALA A 88 -25.97 -13.87 -8.86
N ALA A 89 -26.65 -13.02 -9.62
CA ALA A 89 -26.16 -11.70 -10.02
C ALA A 89 -25.93 -10.78 -8.81
N ASP A 90 -26.92 -10.71 -7.89
CA ASP A 90 -26.83 -9.87 -6.71
C ASP A 90 -25.75 -10.36 -5.74
N SER A 91 -25.58 -11.69 -5.60
CA SER A 91 -24.49 -12.26 -4.79
C SER A 91 -23.11 -11.85 -5.30
N VAL A 92 -22.90 -11.90 -6.62
CA VAL A 92 -21.65 -11.45 -7.25
C VAL A 92 -21.45 -9.95 -7.00
N ALA A 93 -22.45 -9.13 -7.28
CA ALA A 93 -22.37 -7.68 -7.14
C ALA A 93 -22.08 -7.25 -5.69
N LEU A 94 -22.77 -7.85 -4.70
CA LEU A 94 -22.53 -7.56 -3.28
C LEU A 94 -21.13 -8.00 -2.83
N ASN A 95 -20.63 -9.14 -3.33
CA ASN A 95 -19.29 -9.61 -3.01
C ASN A 95 -18.20 -8.72 -3.63
N GLU A 96 -18.36 -8.31 -4.89
CA GLU A 96 -17.43 -7.37 -5.54
C GLU A 96 -17.40 -6.02 -4.81
N LEU A 97 -18.58 -5.50 -4.44
CA LEU A 97 -18.67 -4.27 -3.66
C LEU A 97 -17.97 -4.41 -2.31
N TRP A 98 -18.18 -5.52 -1.60
CA TRP A 98 -17.51 -5.80 -0.33
C TRP A 98 -15.99 -5.81 -0.47
N GLN A 99 -15.46 -6.52 -1.46
CA GLN A 99 -14.01 -6.58 -1.70
C GLN A 99 -13.43 -5.20 -2.08
N GLY A 100 -14.15 -4.45 -2.91
CA GLY A 100 -13.77 -3.09 -3.28
C GLY A 100 -13.69 -2.15 -2.09
N GLU A 101 -14.71 -2.14 -1.22
CA GLU A 101 -14.75 -1.32 0.00
C GLU A 101 -13.64 -1.69 0.99
N GLN A 102 -13.41 -2.99 1.22
CA GLN A 102 -12.32 -3.43 2.08
C GLN A 102 -10.95 -2.99 1.55
N SER A 103 -10.74 -3.13 0.24
CA SER A 103 -9.48 -2.73 -0.39
C SER A 103 -9.27 -1.22 -0.29
N HIS A 104 -10.32 -0.44 -0.53
CA HIS A 104 -10.28 1.01 -0.39
C HIS A 104 -9.99 1.44 1.06
N ALA A 105 -10.69 0.86 2.03
CA ALA A 105 -10.46 1.17 3.44
C ALA A 105 -9.02 0.85 3.86
N ARG A 106 -8.50 -0.31 3.45
CA ARG A 106 -7.11 -0.70 3.70
C ARG A 106 -6.12 0.28 3.08
N GLU A 107 -6.35 0.72 1.85
CA GLU A 107 -5.50 1.69 1.18
C GLU A 107 -5.44 3.02 1.96
N GLN A 108 -6.57 3.53 2.43
CA GLN A 108 -6.61 4.75 3.24
C GLN A 108 -5.86 4.59 4.57
N SER A 109 -6.00 3.45 5.23
CA SER A 109 -5.28 3.12 6.45
C SER A 109 -3.77 3.07 6.23
N ILE A 110 -3.31 2.37 5.20
CA ILE A 110 -1.88 2.29 4.85
C ILE A 110 -1.34 3.66 4.47
N LYS A 111 -2.11 4.48 3.75
CA LYS A 111 -1.72 5.85 3.42
C LYS A 111 -1.50 6.71 4.66
N ALA A 112 -2.37 6.60 5.66
CA ALA A 112 -2.22 7.33 6.92
C ALA A 112 -0.97 6.86 7.70
N ILE A 113 -0.73 5.55 7.77
CA ILE A 113 0.47 4.97 8.39
C ILE A 113 1.73 5.42 7.67
N THR A 114 1.75 5.37 6.34
CA THR A 114 2.91 5.77 5.54
C THR A 114 3.22 7.26 5.71
N ALA A 115 2.20 8.11 5.82
CA ALA A 115 2.39 9.53 6.10
C ALA A 115 3.07 9.75 7.47
N ALA A 116 2.61 9.06 8.52
CA ALA A 116 3.23 9.15 9.84
C ALA A 116 4.68 8.62 9.86
N ILE A 117 4.97 7.58 9.08
CA ILE A 117 6.33 7.06 8.91
C ILE A 117 7.22 8.10 8.21
N GLU A 118 6.72 8.76 7.18
CA GLU A 118 7.47 9.80 6.46
C GLU A 118 7.74 11.02 7.34
N ASP A 119 6.75 11.49 8.10
CA ASP A 119 6.93 12.58 9.06
C ASP A 119 8.02 12.22 10.10
N TYR A 120 7.95 11.00 10.67
CA TYR A 120 8.98 10.52 11.60
C TYR A 120 10.35 10.45 10.94
N ARG A 121 10.43 9.92 9.72
CA ARG A 121 11.68 9.81 8.96
C ARG A 121 12.36 11.17 8.79
N VAL A 122 11.59 12.18 8.39
CA VAL A 122 12.11 13.55 8.19
C VAL A 122 12.58 14.15 9.51
N ASP A 123 11.77 14.05 10.56
CA ASP A 123 12.07 14.65 11.87
C ASP A 123 13.32 14.04 12.51
N HIS A 124 13.54 12.74 12.31
CA HIS A 124 14.70 12.01 12.87
C HIS A 124 15.88 11.90 11.90
N LYS A 125 15.79 12.54 10.71
CA LYS A 125 16.85 12.53 9.68
C LYS A 125 17.28 11.12 9.30
N LEU A 126 16.33 10.22 9.20
CA LEU A 126 16.58 8.88 8.70
C LEU A 126 16.67 8.92 7.17
N ASP A 127 17.59 8.17 6.60
CA ASP A 127 17.75 8.08 5.16
C ASP A 127 16.65 7.18 4.55
N VAL A 128 16.29 6.10 5.27
CA VAL A 128 15.27 5.15 4.82
C VAL A 128 14.57 4.49 5.99
N VAL A 129 13.28 4.22 5.84
CA VAL A 129 12.51 3.32 6.72
C VAL A 129 12.01 2.14 5.88
N MET A 130 12.27 0.93 6.37
CA MET A 130 11.91 -0.32 5.70
C MET A 130 10.73 -1.00 6.39
N ASN A 131 9.96 -1.79 5.63
CA ASN A 131 8.97 -2.66 6.26
C ASN A 131 9.68 -3.85 6.91
N LYS A 132 9.41 -4.10 8.20
CA LYS A 132 9.97 -5.22 8.96
C LYS A 132 9.77 -6.57 8.28
N ALA A 133 8.67 -6.77 7.56
CA ALA A 133 8.40 -8.00 6.82
C ALA A 133 9.46 -8.31 5.75
N THR A 134 10.25 -7.34 5.30
CA THR A 134 11.32 -7.49 4.31
C THR A 134 12.72 -7.51 4.93
N VAL A 135 12.82 -7.32 6.25
CA VAL A 135 14.10 -7.26 6.98
C VAL A 135 14.37 -8.63 7.61
N LEU A 136 15.44 -9.29 7.17
CA LEU A 136 15.83 -10.60 7.70
C LEU A 136 16.49 -10.50 9.07
N ALA A 137 17.30 -9.49 9.30
CA ALA A 137 17.97 -9.23 10.57
C ALA A 137 18.32 -7.75 10.69
N ALA A 138 18.09 -7.17 11.87
CA ALA A 138 18.46 -5.80 12.20
C ALA A 138 18.61 -5.68 13.72
N ASP A 139 19.23 -4.61 14.20
CA ASP A 139 19.27 -4.29 15.61
C ASP A 139 17.87 -3.84 16.08
N LYS A 140 17.46 -4.32 17.26
CA LYS A 140 16.14 -3.95 17.83
C LYS A 140 16.00 -2.44 18.06
N LYS A 141 17.09 -1.73 18.29
CA LYS A 141 17.07 -0.26 18.48
C LYS A 141 16.60 0.49 17.23
N ASP A 142 16.68 -0.14 16.06
CA ASP A 142 16.28 0.46 14.79
C ASP A 142 14.78 0.16 14.45
N ASP A 143 14.05 -0.56 15.35
CA ASP A 143 12.61 -0.79 15.25
C ASP A 143 11.85 0.41 15.82
N ILE A 144 11.18 1.16 14.94
CA ILE A 144 10.40 2.34 15.29
C ILE A 144 8.89 2.10 15.35
N THR A 145 8.47 0.83 15.40
CA THR A 145 7.06 0.44 15.32
C THR A 145 6.22 1.10 16.42
N ASP A 146 6.70 1.07 17.66
CA ASP A 146 5.95 1.60 18.80
C ASP A 146 5.85 3.13 18.75
N GLU A 147 6.89 3.82 18.26
CA GLU A 147 6.89 5.26 18.03
C GLU A 147 5.85 5.67 17.00
N ILE A 148 5.76 4.94 15.87
CA ILE A 148 4.75 5.20 14.86
C ILE A 148 3.32 4.95 15.41
N ILE A 149 3.10 3.91 16.21
CA ILE A 149 1.81 3.68 16.88
C ILE A 149 1.44 4.86 17.78
N VAL A 150 2.43 5.43 18.50
CA VAL A 150 2.21 6.61 19.35
C VAL A 150 1.83 7.84 18.53
N LEU A 151 2.48 8.09 17.39
CA LEU A 151 2.15 9.21 16.49
C LEU A 151 0.72 9.10 15.96
N LEU A 152 0.25 7.88 15.71
CA LEU A 152 -1.08 7.63 15.17
C LEU A 152 -2.22 7.72 16.21
N LYS A 153 -1.94 7.96 17.50
CA LYS A 153 -2.97 7.97 18.56
C LYS A 153 -4.17 8.88 18.29
N ASN A 154 -3.94 10.02 17.65
CA ASN A 154 -4.97 11.02 17.36
C ASN A 154 -5.32 11.09 15.88
N SER A 155 -4.84 10.16 15.07
CA SER A 155 -5.09 10.15 13.64
C SER A 155 -6.55 9.85 13.34
N GLN A 156 -7.12 10.61 12.40
CA GLN A 156 -8.46 10.40 11.87
C GLN A 156 -8.34 10.07 10.38
N VAL A 157 -8.76 8.86 10.01
CA VAL A 157 -8.72 8.40 8.63
C VAL A 157 -10.06 8.65 7.97
N LYS A 158 -10.04 9.20 6.75
CA LYS A 158 -11.24 9.43 5.95
C LYS A 158 -11.39 8.30 4.96
N TYR A 159 -12.37 7.44 5.17
CA TYR A 159 -12.65 6.29 4.28
C TYR A 159 -13.61 6.63 3.13
N GLY A 160 -14.12 7.86 3.07
CA GLY A 160 -15.12 8.26 2.09
C GLY A 160 -16.55 8.07 2.59
N GLU A 161 -17.51 8.19 1.66
CA GLU A 161 -18.91 7.94 1.94
C GLU A 161 -19.18 6.42 1.94
N LEU A 162 -20.11 6.00 2.79
CA LEU A 162 -20.58 4.61 2.79
C LEU A 162 -21.31 4.28 1.48
N PRO A 163 -21.19 3.06 0.96
CA PRO A 163 -21.78 2.69 -0.32
C PRO A 163 -23.31 2.74 -0.27
N LYS A 164 -23.90 3.21 -1.37
CA LYS A 164 -25.35 3.15 -1.61
C LYS A 164 -25.63 1.95 -2.51
N VAL A 165 -26.28 0.93 -1.96
CA VAL A 165 -26.61 -0.27 -2.73
C VAL A 165 -27.98 -0.10 -3.36
N THR A 166 -28.03 -0.12 -4.71
CA THR A 166 -29.27 -0.18 -5.46
C THR A 166 -29.26 -1.49 -6.24
N LEU A 167 -30.07 -2.43 -5.83
CA LEU A 167 -30.24 -3.69 -6.57
C LEU A 167 -31.08 -3.42 -7.81
N LYS A 168 -30.59 -3.89 -8.96
CA LYS A 168 -31.30 -3.72 -10.24
C LYS A 168 -32.57 -4.56 -10.24
N ASP A 169 -33.66 -3.98 -10.76
CA ASP A 169 -34.82 -4.78 -11.06
C ASP A 169 -34.48 -5.77 -12.19
N PRO A 170 -35.10 -6.96 -12.18
CA PRO A 170 -34.87 -7.96 -13.21
C PRO A 170 -35.09 -7.37 -14.59
N LEU A 171 -34.21 -7.68 -15.53
CA LEU A 171 -34.38 -7.25 -16.92
C LEU A 171 -35.75 -7.70 -17.44
N PRO A 172 -36.53 -6.84 -18.10
CA PRO A 172 -37.78 -7.25 -18.73
C PRO A 172 -37.46 -8.37 -19.72
N LYS A 173 -38.32 -9.39 -19.75
CA LYS A 173 -38.20 -10.49 -20.72
C LYS A 173 -38.13 -9.89 -22.11
N THR A 174 -37.01 -10.03 -22.79
CA THR A 174 -37.00 -9.95 -24.25
C THR A 174 -37.79 -11.16 -24.74
N ASN A 175 -39.03 -10.93 -25.07
CA ASN A 175 -39.82 -11.89 -25.85
C ASN A 175 -39.12 -12.00 -27.20
N THR A 176 -38.21 -12.96 -27.30
CA THR A 176 -37.70 -13.43 -28.58
C THR A 176 -38.80 -14.39 -29.13
N ASP A 177 -39.94 -13.80 -29.41
CA ASP A 177 -40.88 -14.43 -30.33
C ASP A 177 -40.39 -14.09 -31.75
N THR A 178 -39.32 -14.75 -32.15
CA THR A 178 -38.94 -14.83 -33.54
C THR A 178 -39.77 -15.93 -34.17
N GLY A 179 -41.02 -15.58 -34.53
CA GLY A 179 -41.80 -16.31 -35.47
C GLY A 179 -40.97 -16.49 -36.75
N ALA A 180 -40.43 -17.69 -36.92
CA ALA A 180 -39.87 -18.09 -38.20
C ALA A 180 -40.98 -18.09 -39.25
N PRO A 181 -40.84 -17.38 -40.35
CA PRO A 181 -41.78 -17.54 -41.45
C PRO A 181 -41.58 -18.94 -42.04
N ALA A 182 -42.63 -19.74 -41.99
CA ALA A 182 -42.69 -21.01 -42.68
C ALA A 182 -42.53 -20.74 -44.19
N GLY A 183 -41.34 -20.98 -44.71
CA GLY A 183 -41.05 -20.98 -46.14
C GLY A 183 -41.81 -22.11 -46.80
N LYS A 184 -42.85 -21.78 -47.56
CA LYS A 184 -43.49 -22.69 -48.52
C LYS A 184 -42.46 -23.10 -49.58
N LEU A 185 -42.09 -24.36 -49.59
CA LEU A 185 -41.46 -25.01 -50.74
C LEU A 185 -42.53 -25.13 -51.80
N ASP A 186 -42.46 -24.29 -52.81
CA ASP A 186 -43.24 -24.45 -54.06
C ASP A 186 -42.48 -25.41 -54.97
N SER A 187 -43.01 -26.60 -55.09
CA SER A 187 -42.59 -27.59 -56.07
C SER A 187 -43.34 -27.34 -57.36
N GLY A 188 -42.68 -26.61 -58.30
CA GLY A 188 -43.19 -26.35 -59.62
C GLY A 188 -42.23 -26.86 -60.70
N LYS A 189 -42.59 -28.03 -61.30
CA LYS A 189 -42.31 -28.55 -62.70
C LYS A 189 -40.94 -28.16 -63.29
#